data_78609d650ea0ebb3a9583649e7cfeba1
#
_entry.id   78609d650ea0ebb3a9583649e7cfeba1
#
_cell.length_a   1.000
_cell.length_b   1.000
_cell.length_c   1.000
_cell.angle_alpha   90.00
_cell.angle_beta   90.00
_cell.angle_gamma   90.00
#
_symmetry.space_group_name_H-M   'P 1'
#
loop_
_entity.id
_entity.type
_entity.pdbx_description
1 polymer ?
#
loop_
_entity_poly.entity_id
_entity_poly.type
_entity_poly.pdbx_seq_one_letter_code
_entity_poly.pdbx_strand_id
1 'polypeptide(L)'
;EVPAPPEVEVAPTRAVRQAVRDAGFQTPVVLSGGISTFQQAEELLRTGVADIVASARQSLADPDWFRKLRLGRGAEVRRCVFTNYCEGLDQVHKPVTCKLWDHVDLDRPGTPLTPDGRRRLVAPAWEPDVR
;
A
#
# COMPACT_ATOMS: atom_id res chain seq x y z
N GLU A 1 -6.84 -13.31 14.99
CA GLU A 1 -7.82 -12.31 14.53
C GLU A 1 -7.08 -11.27 13.66
N VAL A 2 -7.56 -11.01 12.44
CA VAL A 2 -6.96 -9.99 11.57
C VAL A 2 -7.46 -8.64 12.07
N PRO A 3 -6.57 -7.68 12.40
CA PRO A 3 -6.98 -6.36 12.83
C PRO A 3 -7.87 -5.68 11.79
N ALA A 4 -8.84 -4.89 12.25
CA ALA A 4 -9.61 -4.05 11.34
C ALA A 4 -8.67 -3.06 10.63
N PRO A 5 -8.92 -2.74 9.34
CA PRO A 5 -8.15 -1.70 8.68
C PRO A 5 -8.36 -0.36 9.42
N PRO A 6 -7.33 0.50 9.48
CA PRO A 6 -7.47 1.82 10.09
C PRO A 6 -8.51 2.63 9.31
N GLU A 7 -9.22 3.50 10.03
CA GLU A 7 -10.14 4.43 9.39
C GLU A 7 -9.39 5.38 8.45
N VAL A 8 -10.02 5.70 7.33
CA VAL A 8 -9.51 6.70 6.40
C VAL A 8 -9.93 8.08 6.90
N GLU A 9 -8.99 9.00 7.01
CA GLU A 9 -9.19 10.37 7.51
C GLU A 9 -9.91 11.26 6.47
N VAL A 10 -11.16 10.93 6.17
CA VAL A 10 -11.96 11.58 5.12
C VAL A 10 -12.31 13.02 5.46
N ALA A 11 -12.92 13.25 6.63
CA ALA A 11 -13.42 14.57 7.00
C ALA A 11 -12.30 15.62 7.18
N PRO A 12 -11.19 15.32 7.89
CA PRO A 12 -10.06 16.24 7.97
C PRO A 12 -9.43 16.54 6.61
N THR A 13 -9.24 15.52 5.78
CA THR A 13 -8.64 15.71 4.45
C THR A 13 -9.51 16.57 3.54
N ARG A 14 -10.82 16.33 3.53
CA ARG A 14 -11.78 17.15 2.80
C ARG A 14 -11.74 18.60 3.26
N ALA A 15 -11.67 18.85 4.57
CA ALA A 15 -11.59 20.20 5.13
C ALA A 15 -10.29 20.91 4.71
N VAL A 16 -9.15 20.23 4.74
CA VAL A 16 -7.87 20.78 4.27
C VAL A 16 -7.95 21.13 2.79
N ARG A 17 -8.45 20.21 1.96
CA ARG A 17 -8.58 20.46 0.52
C ARG A 17 -9.49 21.64 0.23
N GLN A 18 -10.62 21.76 0.92
CA GLN A 18 -11.52 22.89 0.78
C GLN A 18 -10.84 24.21 1.17
N ALA A 19 -10.14 24.25 2.29
CA ALA A 19 -9.40 25.43 2.74
C ALA A 19 -8.33 25.88 1.72
N VAL A 20 -7.60 24.95 1.12
CA VAL A 20 -6.64 25.22 0.05
C VAL A 20 -7.32 25.89 -1.15
N ARG A 21 -8.48 25.37 -1.58
CA ARG A 21 -9.25 25.92 -2.70
C ARG A 21 -9.85 27.28 -2.37
N ASP A 22 -10.39 27.46 -1.17
CA ASP A 22 -10.96 28.74 -0.71
C ASP A 22 -9.89 29.85 -0.63
N ALA A 23 -8.66 29.47 -0.31
CA ALA A 23 -7.51 30.39 -0.35
C ALA A 23 -7.01 30.70 -1.77
N GLY A 24 -7.64 30.15 -2.81
CA GLY A 24 -7.31 30.40 -4.22
C GLY A 24 -6.16 29.54 -4.77
N PHE A 25 -5.73 28.50 -4.04
CA PHE A 25 -4.66 27.63 -4.48
C PHE A 25 -5.17 26.33 -5.11
N GLN A 26 -4.41 25.80 -6.09
CA GLN A 26 -4.66 24.52 -6.73
C GLN A 26 -3.65 23.44 -6.29
N THR A 27 -2.97 23.66 -5.18
CA THR A 27 -2.02 22.70 -4.61
C THR A 27 -2.70 21.34 -4.39
N PRO A 28 -2.18 20.24 -4.93
CA PRO A 28 -2.77 18.92 -4.74
C PRO A 28 -2.73 18.50 -3.26
N VAL A 29 -3.83 17.94 -2.79
CA VAL A 29 -3.94 17.36 -1.44
C VAL A 29 -3.90 15.85 -1.55
N VAL A 30 -2.94 15.24 -0.85
CA VAL A 30 -2.73 13.80 -0.81
C VAL A 30 -3.38 13.22 0.43
N LEU A 31 -4.20 12.20 0.27
CA LEU A 31 -4.72 11.38 1.38
C LEU A 31 -3.92 10.09 1.47
N SER A 32 -3.36 9.82 2.63
CA SER A 32 -2.63 8.58 2.94
C SER A 32 -3.20 7.93 4.20
N GLY A 33 -3.20 6.61 4.22
CA GLY A 33 -3.62 5.79 5.37
C GLY A 33 -4.91 5.02 5.14
N GLY A 34 -4.92 3.75 5.53
CA GLY A 34 -6.10 2.88 5.45
C GLY A 34 -6.55 2.45 4.05
N ILE A 35 -5.88 2.92 2.99
CA ILE A 35 -6.26 2.64 1.61
C ILE A 35 -5.61 1.34 1.15
N SER A 36 -6.43 0.36 0.76
CA SER A 36 -5.96 -0.95 0.31
C SER A 36 -6.77 -1.52 -0.86
N THR A 37 -7.79 -0.81 -1.34
CA THR A 37 -8.63 -1.25 -2.45
C THR A 37 -8.78 -0.17 -3.51
N PHE A 38 -9.02 -0.59 -4.75
CA PHE A 38 -9.36 0.31 -5.85
C PHE A 38 -10.62 1.11 -5.54
N GLN A 39 -11.65 0.46 -5.02
CA GLN A 39 -12.93 1.10 -4.72
C GLN A 39 -12.79 2.24 -3.71
N GLN A 40 -11.99 2.06 -2.64
CA GLN A 40 -11.69 3.13 -1.69
C GLN A 40 -10.97 4.30 -2.39
N ALA A 41 -9.92 4.00 -3.15
CA ALA A 41 -9.13 5.01 -3.84
C ALA A 41 -9.99 5.82 -4.83
N GLU A 42 -10.77 5.13 -5.66
CA GLU A 42 -11.65 5.73 -6.65
C GLU A 42 -12.72 6.62 -6.01
N GLU A 43 -13.38 6.16 -4.96
CA GLU A 43 -14.39 6.93 -4.24
C GLU A 43 -13.83 8.22 -3.63
N LEU A 44 -12.64 8.15 -3.03
CA LEU A 44 -11.98 9.33 -2.43
C LEU A 44 -11.63 10.40 -3.47
N LEU A 45 -11.19 9.99 -4.64
CA LEU A 45 -10.89 10.88 -5.75
C LEU A 45 -12.17 11.43 -6.39
N ARG A 46 -13.11 10.56 -6.70
CA ARG A 46 -14.38 10.90 -7.36
C ARG A 46 -15.22 11.86 -6.53
N THR A 47 -15.26 11.72 -5.22
CA THR A 47 -16.03 12.59 -4.31
C THR A 47 -15.27 13.85 -3.86
N GLY A 48 -14.08 14.09 -4.38
CA GLY A 48 -13.31 15.29 -4.11
C GLY A 48 -12.76 15.39 -2.68
N VAL A 49 -12.53 14.27 -2.03
CA VAL A 49 -11.86 14.23 -0.71
C VAL A 49 -10.39 14.60 -0.85
N ALA A 50 -9.73 14.03 -1.85
CA ALA A 50 -8.32 14.27 -2.15
C ALA A 50 -8.10 14.38 -3.65
N ASP A 51 -6.94 14.91 -4.04
CA ASP A 51 -6.49 14.97 -5.44
C ASP A 51 -5.63 13.75 -5.79
N ILE A 52 -4.93 13.21 -4.79
CA ILE A 52 -4.06 12.04 -4.91
C ILE A 52 -4.30 11.13 -3.71
N VAL A 53 -4.26 9.84 -3.92
CA VAL A 53 -4.26 8.84 -2.84
C VAL A 53 -2.89 8.19 -2.74
N ALA A 54 -2.45 7.91 -1.51
CA ALA A 54 -1.19 7.24 -1.22
C ALA A 54 -1.41 6.08 -0.25
N SER A 55 -0.58 5.05 -0.36
CA SER A 55 -0.71 3.86 0.46
C SER A 55 0.65 3.22 0.70
N ALA A 56 1.14 3.25 1.94
CA ALA A 56 2.42 2.65 2.31
C ALA A 56 2.30 1.13 2.49
N ARG A 57 1.48 0.68 3.44
CA ARG A 57 1.38 -0.75 3.79
C ARG A 57 0.83 -1.60 2.66
N GLN A 58 -0.12 -1.10 1.87
CA GLN A 58 -0.61 -1.82 0.69
C GLN A 58 0.47 -1.91 -0.40
N SER A 59 1.25 -0.84 -0.62
CA SER A 59 2.36 -0.86 -1.58
C SER A 59 3.50 -1.80 -1.15
N LEU A 60 3.71 -1.95 0.16
CA LEU A 60 4.64 -2.94 0.69
C LEU A 60 4.11 -4.38 0.52
N ALA A 61 2.81 -4.59 0.76
CA ALA A 61 2.17 -5.89 0.55
C ALA A 61 2.22 -6.33 -0.92
N ASP A 62 2.01 -5.38 -1.82
CA ASP A 62 2.06 -5.61 -3.27
C ASP A 62 2.65 -4.40 -4.00
N PRO A 63 3.95 -4.41 -4.31
CA PRO A 63 4.59 -3.30 -5.03
C PRO A 63 3.98 -3.01 -6.41
N ASP A 64 3.35 -4.01 -7.03
CA ASP A 64 2.73 -3.90 -8.35
C ASP A 64 1.22 -3.58 -8.30
N TRP A 65 0.64 -3.29 -7.14
CA TRP A 65 -0.81 -3.20 -7.01
C TRP A 65 -1.45 -2.12 -7.90
N PHE A 66 -0.85 -0.95 -8.05
CA PHE A 66 -1.34 0.08 -8.98
C PHE A 66 -1.24 -0.38 -10.44
N ARG A 67 -0.15 -1.07 -10.80
CA ARG A 67 0.02 -1.65 -12.13
C ARG A 67 -1.02 -2.71 -12.42
N LYS A 68 -1.31 -3.59 -11.47
CA LYS A 68 -2.36 -4.61 -11.56
C LYS A 68 -3.73 -3.97 -11.78
N LEU A 69 -4.06 -2.94 -11.00
CA LEU A 69 -5.33 -2.21 -11.16
C LEU A 69 -5.44 -1.59 -12.57
N ARG A 70 -4.38 -0.92 -13.02
CA ARG A 70 -4.35 -0.30 -14.35
C ARG A 70 -4.55 -1.30 -15.49
N LEU A 71 -4.11 -2.53 -15.31
CA LEU A 71 -4.24 -3.61 -16.30
C LEU A 71 -5.52 -4.43 -16.12
N GLY A 72 -6.45 -4.03 -15.24
CA GLY A 72 -7.68 -4.79 -14.98
C GLY A 72 -7.45 -6.09 -14.19
N ARG A 73 -6.27 -6.25 -13.57
CA ARG A 73 -5.85 -7.45 -12.84
C ARG A 73 -5.99 -7.28 -11.32
N GLY A 74 -7.00 -6.55 -10.87
CA GLY A 74 -7.24 -6.26 -9.45
C GLY A 74 -7.41 -7.51 -8.58
N ALA A 75 -7.93 -8.61 -9.12
CA ALA A 75 -8.06 -9.88 -8.40
C ALA A 75 -6.72 -10.50 -8.00
N GLU A 76 -5.62 -10.09 -8.63
CA GLU A 76 -4.27 -10.59 -8.34
C GLU A 76 -3.51 -9.74 -7.32
N VAL A 77 -4.14 -8.69 -6.81
CA VAL A 77 -3.53 -7.80 -5.80
C VAL A 77 -3.43 -8.54 -4.46
N ARG A 78 -2.22 -8.59 -3.91
CA ARG A 78 -1.98 -9.03 -2.53
C ARG A 78 -2.44 -7.91 -1.58
N ARG A 79 -3.59 -8.09 -0.97
CA ARG A 79 -4.15 -7.07 -0.08
C ARG A 79 -3.48 -7.09 1.28
N CYS A 80 -3.09 -5.92 1.76
CA CYS A 80 -2.61 -5.74 3.12
C CYS A 80 -3.67 -6.20 4.13
N VAL A 81 -3.26 -7.00 5.10
CA VAL A 81 -4.12 -7.52 6.18
C VAL A 81 -3.93 -6.75 7.49
N PHE A 82 -3.24 -5.63 7.47
CA PHE A 82 -3.07 -4.67 8.56
C PHE A 82 -2.60 -5.27 9.91
N THR A 83 -1.76 -6.30 9.87
CA THR A 83 -1.19 -6.89 11.09
C THR A 83 -0.16 -6.01 11.78
N ASN A 84 0.25 -4.91 11.14
CA ASN A 84 1.32 -4.01 11.60
C ASN A 84 2.69 -4.69 11.80
N TYR A 85 2.87 -5.87 11.21
CA TYR A 85 4.14 -6.59 11.23
C TYR A 85 5.31 -5.76 10.67
N CYS A 86 5.09 -5.06 9.56
CA CYS A 86 6.08 -4.16 8.96
C CYS A 86 6.44 -2.98 9.88
N GLU A 87 5.46 -2.41 10.56
CA GLU A 87 5.67 -1.37 11.56
C GLU A 87 6.48 -1.87 12.76
N GLY A 88 6.18 -3.08 13.24
CA GLY A 88 6.96 -3.70 14.31
C GLY A 88 8.43 -3.95 13.93
N LEU A 89 8.71 -4.26 12.65
CA LEU A 89 10.09 -4.35 12.15
C LEU A 89 10.80 -3.00 12.15
N ASP A 90 10.11 -1.95 11.70
CA ASP A 90 10.62 -0.59 11.67
C ASP A 90 10.97 -0.08 13.08
N GLN A 91 10.09 -0.29 14.04
CA GLN A 91 10.29 0.11 15.44
C GLN A 91 11.54 -0.51 16.09
N VAL A 92 11.99 -1.65 15.61
CA VAL A 92 13.22 -2.32 16.09
C VAL A 92 14.37 -2.21 15.10
N HIS A 93 14.29 -1.27 14.15
CA HIS A 93 15.32 -0.96 13.15
C HIS A 93 15.76 -2.17 12.30
N LYS A 94 14.83 -3.07 11.99
CA LYS A 94 15.06 -4.19 11.07
C LYS A 94 14.64 -3.80 9.66
N PRO A 95 15.20 -4.45 8.63
CA PRO A 95 14.69 -4.28 7.26
C PRO A 95 13.18 -4.53 7.19
N VAL A 96 12.44 -3.54 6.71
CA VAL A 96 10.97 -3.58 6.65
C VAL A 96 10.52 -4.44 5.49
N THR A 97 9.77 -5.48 5.79
CA THR A 97 9.22 -6.45 4.84
C THR A 97 7.76 -6.73 5.14
N CYS A 98 7.05 -7.42 4.26
CA CYS A 98 5.66 -7.78 4.49
C CYS A 98 5.51 -9.25 4.83
N LYS A 99 4.77 -9.54 5.90
CA LYS A 99 4.44 -10.90 6.35
C LYS A 99 3.81 -11.77 5.25
N LEU A 100 3.14 -11.16 4.27
CA LEU A 100 2.47 -11.91 3.20
C LEU A 100 3.45 -12.58 2.24
N TRP A 101 4.71 -12.13 2.20
CA TRP A 101 5.65 -12.66 1.23
C TRP A 101 7.09 -12.86 1.75
N ASP A 102 7.47 -12.34 2.91
CA ASP A 102 8.87 -12.34 3.34
C ASP A 102 9.42 -13.72 3.75
N HIS A 103 8.54 -14.70 3.95
CA HIS A 103 8.90 -16.10 4.18
C HIS A 103 8.61 -17.02 2.99
N VAL A 104 8.29 -16.47 1.82
CA VAL A 104 7.94 -17.26 0.62
C VAL A 104 9.19 -17.46 -0.26
N ASP A 105 9.38 -18.69 -0.74
CA ASP A 105 10.46 -19.06 -1.69
C ASP A 105 11.85 -18.56 -1.27
N LEU A 106 12.23 -18.77 -0.02
CA LEU A 106 13.53 -18.34 0.52
C LEU A 106 14.71 -19.03 -0.13
N ASP A 107 14.51 -20.24 -0.62
CA ASP A 107 15.51 -21.10 -1.29
C ASP A 107 15.62 -20.84 -2.80
N ARG A 108 14.78 -19.99 -3.35
CA ARG A 108 14.85 -19.64 -4.78
C ARG A 108 16.17 -18.93 -5.11
N PRO A 109 16.95 -19.42 -6.09
CA PRO A 109 18.21 -18.81 -6.45
C PRO A 109 18.09 -17.32 -6.78
N GLY A 110 18.99 -16.51 -6.23
CA GLY A 110 19.00 -15.06 -6.45
C GLY A 110 18.03 -14.25 -5.59
N THR A 111 17.30 -14.89 -4.67
CA THR A 111 16.42 -14.16 -3.72
C THR A 111 17.27 -13.38 -2.73
N PRO A 112 17.17 -12.03 -2.67
CA PRO A 112 17.83 -11.24 -1.64
C PRO A 112 17.23 -11.57 -0.26
N LEU A 113 18.07 -11.95 0.68
CA LEU A 113 17.66 -12.32 2.03
C LEU A 113 18.21 -11.36 3.09
N THR A 114 17.55 -11.34 4.25
CA THR A 114 18.11 -10.74 5.45
C THR A 114 19.42 -11.44 5.85
N PRO A 115 20.33 -10.79 6.62
CA PRO A 115 21.62 -11.38 7.00
C PRO A 115 21.50 -12.75 7.70
N ASP A 116 20.40 -12.98 8.41
CA ASP A 116 20.10 -14.26 9.08
C ASP A 116 19.45 -15.32 8.15
N GLY A 117 19.23 -14.97 6.90
CA GLY A 117 18.60 -15.83 5.90
C GLY A 117 17.12 -16.16 6.11
N ARG A 118 16.47 -15.55 7.09
CA ARG A 118 15.12 -15.93 7.51
C ARG A 118 14.00 -15.23 6.75
N ARG A 119 14.30 -14.12 6.11
CA ARG A 119 13.30 -13.34 5.37
C ARG A 119 13.87 -12.84 4.05
N ARG A 120 13.07 -12.82 3.02
CA ARG A 120 13.44 -12.13 1.78
C ARG A 120 13.25 -10.62 1.93
N LEU A 121 14.09 -9.85 1.25
CA LEU A 121 14.08 -8.39 1.29
C LEU A 121 13.23 -7.74 0.19
N VAL A 122 12.85 -8.52 -0.81
CA VAL A 122 12.11 -8.03 -1.99
C VAL A 122 10.92 -8.94 -2.23
N ALA A 123 9.76 -8.36 -2.48
CA ALA A 123 8.56 -9.13 -2.84
C ALA A 123 8.80 -10.01 -4.07
N PRO A 124 8.12 -11.16 -4.20
CA PRO A 124 8.15 -11.93 -5.44
C PRO A 124 7.71 -11.06 -6.61
N ALA A 125 8.46 -11.09 -7.70
CA ALA A 125 8.07 -10.38 -8.92
C ALA A 125 6.69 -10.85 -9.40
N TRP A 126 5.88 -9.90 -9.85
CA TRP A 126 4.64 -10.22 -10.53
C TRP A 126 4.89 -10.20 -12.04
N GLU A 127 4.77 -11.36 -12.65
CA GLU A 127 4.87 -11.52 -14.09
C GLU A 127 3.46 -11.77 -14.63
N PRO A 128 2.85 -10.80 -15.33
CA PRO A 128 1.57 -11.04 -15.96
C PRO A 128 1.75 -12.07 -17.09
N ASP A 129 0.90 -13.08 -17.11
CA ASP A 129 0.82 -13.96 -18.26
C ASP A 129 0.57 -13.11 -19.52
N VAL A 130 1.55 -13.04 -20.38
CA VAL A 130 1.42 -12.42 -21.69
C VAL A 130 0.63 -13.40 -22.56
N ARG A 131 -0.69 -13.23 -22.61
CA ARG A 131 -1.55 -13.90 -23.60
C ARG A 131 -1.85 -12.96 -24.74
#